data_a2aa27c5838260b392d74f1c57d1e7f8
#
_entry.id   a2aa27c5838260b392d74f1c57d1e7f8
#
_cell.length_a   1.000
_cell.length_b   1.000
_cell.length_c   1.000
_cell.angle_alpha   90.00
_cell.angle_beta   90.00
_cell.angle_gamma   90.00
#
_symmetry.space_group_name_H-M   'P 1'
#
loop_
_entity.id
_entity.type
_entity.pdbx_description
1 polymer ?
#
loop_
_entity_poly.entity_id
_entity_poly.type
_entity_poly.pdbx_seq_one_letter_code
_entity_poly.pdbx_strand_id
1 'polypeptide(L)'
;MSIKELEIIDGVAQYDLIVIGSGSGNTLIGPEWDNKKVALIDGGTFGGTCLNVGCIPTKMFVYPATTAQKARELNKLGIEAEITAINWAQIRDRIFPQ
;
A
#
# COMPACT_ATOMS: atom_id res chain seq x y z
N MET A 1 13.86 4.83 -19.15
CA MET A 1 14.54 3.96 -18.18
C MET A 1 15.53 3.08 -18.91
N SER A 2 16.82 3.16 -18.59
CA SER A 2 17.83 2.33 -19.24
C SER A 2 17.90 0.96 -18.58
N ILE A 3 17.99 -0.08 -19.41
CA ILE A 3 18.24 -1.44 -18.94
C ILE A 3 19.75 -1.57 -18.80
N LYS A 4 20.20 -1.95 -17.60
CA LYS A 4 21.60 -2.19 -17.32
C LYS A 4 21.89 -3.68 -17.39
N GLU A 5 22.98 -4.05 -18.08
CA GLU A 5 23.43 -5.44 -18.09
C GLU A 5 23.99 -5.81 -16.72
N LEU A 6 23.61 -6.99 -16.24
CA LEU A 6 24.15 -7.55 -15.01
C LEU A 6 25.48 -8.25 -15.30
N GLU A 7 26.48 -7.97 -14.49
CA GLU A 7 27.72 -8.72 -14.48
C GLU A 7 27.51 -10.03 -13.72
N ILE A 8 27.95 -11.14 -14.31
CA ILE A 8 27.85 -12.46 -13.69
C ILE A 8 29.24 -13.00 -13.49
N ILE A 9 29.60 -13.28 -12.25
CA ILE A 9 30.92 -13.84 -11.85
C ILE A 9 30.65 -15.17 -11.18
N ASP A 10 31.24 -16.26 -11.71
CA ASP A 10 31.07 -17.63 -11.21
C ASP A 10 29.59 -18.04 -11.05
N GLY A 11 28.73 -17.64 -11.99
CA GLY A 11 27.30 -17.93 -11.95
C GLY A 11 26.50 -17.05 -10.99
N VAL A 12 27.12 -16.04 -10.37
CA VAL A 12 26.48 -15.14 -9.42
C VAL A 12 26.31 -13.76 -10.03
N ALA A 13 25.07 -13.28 -10.10
CA ALA A 13 24.77 -11.92 -10.56
C ALA A 13 25.29 -10.89 -9.54
N GLN A 14 25.91 -9.82 -10.05
CA GLN A 14 26.50 -8.77 -9.22
C GLN A 14 25.61 -7.54 -9.18
N TYR A 15 25.35 -7.05 -7.96
CA TYR A 15 24.58 -5.85 -7.71
C TYR A 15 25.36 -4.87 -6.84
N ASP A 16 25.10 -3.57 -7.03
CA ASP A 16 25.67 -2.54 -6.16
C ASP A 16 24.92 -2.44 -4.83
N LEU A 17 23.60 -2.70 -4.86
CA LEU A 17 22.76 -2.67 -3.68
C LEU A 17 21.68 -3.74 -3.82
N ILE A 18 21.44 -4.45 -2.74
CA ILE A 18 20.31 -5.39 -2.63
C ILE A 18 19.43 -4.93 -1.47
N VAL A 19 18.14 -4.71 -1.77
CA VAL A 19 17.15 -4.33 -0.77
C VAL A 19 16.20 -5.50 -0.56
N ILE A 20 16.08 -5.95 0.68
CA ILE A 20 15.16 -7.02 1.06
C ILE A 20 13.93 -6.39 1.69
N GLY A 21 12.79 -6.58 1.05
CA GLY A 21 11.52 -5.98 1.43
C GLY A 21 11.19 -4.75 0.58
N SER A 22 9.92 -4.63 0.20
CA SER A 22 9.44 -3.56 -0.70
C SER A 22 8.55 -2.55 -0.01
N GLY A 23 8.75 -2.35 1.29
CA GLY A 23 7.99 -1.41 2.10
C GLY A 23 8.46 0.04 2.00
N SER A 24 8.03 0.86 2.94
CA SER A 24 8.29 2.31 2.95
C SER A 24 9.78 2.67 3.03
N GLY A 25 10.63 1.76 3.52
CA GLY A 25 12.08 1.98 3.54
C GLY A 25 12.68 2.19 2.16
N ASN A 26 12.02 1.76 1.10
CA ASN A 26 12.46 1.99 -0.27
C ASN A 26 12.46 3.44 -0.71
N THR A 27 11.81 4.32 0.02
CA THR A 27 11.83 5.77 -0.24
C THR A 27 13.23 6.38 -0.09
N LEU A 28 14.15 5.66 0.57
CA LEU A 28 15.55 6.06 0.69
C LEU A 28 16.33 5.89 -0.62
N ILE A 29 15.80 5.11 -1.56
CA ILE A 29 16.45 4.88 -2.85
C ILE A 29 15.96 5.95 -3.82
N GLY A 30 16.76 7.01 -3.93
CA GLY A 30 16.46 8.14 -4.78
C GLY A 30 17.23 8.12 -6.10
N PRO A 31 17.18 9.23 -6.87
CA PRO A 31 17.83 9.35 -8.18
C PRO A 31 19.34 9.10 -8.17
N GLU A 32 20.00 9.25 -7.04
CA GLU A 32 21.43 8.99 -6.89
C GLU A 32 21.80 7.52 -7.17
N TRP A 33 20.82 6.62 -7.15
CA TRP A 33 21.01 5.20 -7.45
C TRP A 33 20.72 4.84 -8.92
N ASP A 34 20.31 5.81 -9.76
CA ASP A 34 19.93 5.55 -11.15
C ASP A 34 21.05 4.94 -12.00
N ASN A 35 22.31 5.22 -11.65
CA ASN A 35 23.49 4.68 -12.32
C ASN A 35 23.99 3.38 -11.67
N LYS A 36 23.30 2.90 -10.67
CA LYS A 36 23.70 1.70 -9.91
C LYS A 36 22.79 0.52 -10.25
N LYS A 37 23.32 -0.67 -10.05
CA LYS A 37 22.56 -1.91 -10.21
C LYS A 37 21.92 -2.26 -8.87
N VAL A 38 20.62 -2.03 -8.75
CA VAL A 38 19.86 -2.25 -7.52
C VAL A 38 18.89 -3.40 -7.71
N ALA A 39 18.90 -4.34 -6.78
CA ALA A 39 17.91 -5.42 -6.73
C ALA A 39 16.96 -5.18 -5.56
N LEU A 40 15.66 -5.33 -5.83
CA LEU A 40 14.61 -5.28 -4.84
C LEU A 40 13.99 -6.68 -4.72
N ILE A 41 14.04 -7.25 -3.52
CA ILE A 41 13.57 -8.61 -3.25
C ILE A 41 12.46 -8.59 -2.23
N ASP A 42 11.34 -9.23 -2.57
CA ASP A 42 10.24 -9.42 -1.64
C ASP A 42 9.66 -10.83 -1.83
N GLY A 43 9.42 -11.52 -0.72
CA GLY A 43 8.82 -12.86 -0.74
C GLY A 43 7.30 -12.88 -0.91
N GLY A 44 6.67 -11.71 -0.93
CA GLY A 44 5.22 -11.56 -1.06
C GLY A 44 4.85 -10.47 -2.04
N THR A 45 3.69 -9.88 -1.84
CA THR A 45 3.20 -8.77 -2.66
C THR A 45 4.05 -7.53 -2.45
N PHE A 46 4.52 -6.93 -3.54
CA PHE A 46 5.30 -5.70 -3.46
C PHE A 46 4.49 -4.55 -2.88
N GLY A 47 5.17 -3.63 -2.18
CA GLY A 47 4.56 -2.46 -1.55
C GLY A 47 4.63 -2.48 -0.02
N GLY A 48 4.91 -3.63 0.58
CA GLY A 48 5.10 -3.78 2.03
C GLY A 48 3.80 -3.85 2.82
N THR A 49 3.94 -3.95 4.13
CA THR A 49 2.82 -4.13 5.06
C THR A 49 1.87 -2.94 5.06
N CYS A 50 2.41 -1.72 5.09
CA CYS A 50 1.58 -0.51 5.17
C CYS A 50 0.62 -0.39 3.98
N LEU A 51 1.13 -0.60 2.77
CA LEU A 51 0.31 -0.51 1.56
C LEU A 51 -0.70 -1.66 1.45
N ASN A 52 -0.26 -2.88 1.70
CA ASN A 52 -1.04 -4.08 1.36
C ASN A 52 -1.99 -4.53 2.47
N VAL A 53 -1.56 -4.52 3.72
CA VAL A 53 -2.31 -5.10 4.84
C VAL A 53 -2.30 -4.26 6.12
N GLY A 54 -1.75 -3.06 6.08
CA GLY A 54 -1.59 -2.20 7.26
C GLY A 54 -2.27 -0.85 7.12
N CYS A 55 -1.49 0.21 7.05
CA CYS A 55 -1.96 1.60 7.14
C CYS A 55 -3.02 1.97 6.11
N ILE A 56 -2.81 1.60 4.85
CA ILE A 56 -3.73 1.98 3.78
C ILE A 56 -5.07 1.24 3.88
N PRO A 57 -5.12 -0.10 3.99
CA PRO A 57 -6.38 -0.80 4.22
C PRO A 57 -7.10 -0.33 5.50
N THR A 58 -6.36 -0.08 6.59
CA THR A 58 -6.94 0.41 7.84
C THR A 58 -7.64 1.75 7.62
N LYS A 59 -7.01 2.68 6.94
CA LYS A 59 -7.62 3.98 6.62
C LYS A 59 -8.87 3.82 5.75
N MET A 60 -8.84 2.89 4.81
CA MET A 60 -9.98 2.62 3.93
C MET A 60 -11.18 2.04 4.69
N PHE A 61 -10.97 1.30 5.78
CA PHE A 61 -12.02 0.81 6.65
C PHE A 61 -12.54 1.91 7.60
N VAL A 62 -11.63 2.73 8.13
CA VAL A 62 -11.99 3.79 9.08
C VAL A 62 -12.85 4.87 8.43
N TYR A 63 -12.62 5.20 7.17
CA TYR A 63 -13.37 6.25 6.48
C TYR A 63 -14.88 5.99 6.42
N PRO A 64 -15.36 4.81 5.98
CA PRO A 64 -16.79 4.51 6.05
C PRO A 64 -17.35 4.53 7.47
N ALA A 65 -16.60 4.05 8.46
CA ALA A 65 -17.00 4.06 9.85
C ALA A 65 -17.21 5.49 10.37
N THR A 66 -16.27 6.40 10.07
CA THR A 66 -16.36 7.80 10.43
C THR A 66 -17.55 8.47 9.73
N THR A 67 -17.78 8.15 8.46
CA THR A 67 -18.91 8.68 7.68
C THR A 67 -20.25 8.23 8.28
N ALA A 68 -20.36 6.96 8.68
CA ALA A 68 -21.56 6.44 9.36
C ALA A 68 -21.81 7.16 10.69
N GLN A 69 -20.75 7.42 11.45
CA GLN A 69 -20.85 8.16 12.70
C GLN A 69 -21.33 9.59 12.49
N LYS A 70 -20.82 10.27 11.45
CA LYS A 70 -21.29 11.60 11.08
C LYS A 70 -22.77 11.61 10.71
N ALA A 71 -23.25 10.59 9.97
CA ALA A 71 -24.66 10.48 9.61
C ALA A 71 -25.54 10.37 10.85
N ARG A 72 -25.11 9.62 11.86
CA ARG A 72 -25.84 9.52 13.13
C ARG A 72 -25.90 10.84 13.89
N GLU A 73 -24.92 11.71 13.71
CA GLU A 73 -24.81 13.00 14.40
C GLU A 73 -25.59 14.13 13.69
N LEU A 74 -26.03 13.92 12.46
CA LEU A 74 -26.76 14.94 11.70
C LEU A 74 -28.04 15.39 12.38
N ASN A 75 -28.71 14.52 13.13
CA ASN A 75 -29.91 14.84 13.87
C ASN A 75 -29.73 15.97 14.90
N LYS A 76 -28.49 16.06 15.44
CA LYS A 76 -28.13 17.14 16.38
C LYS A 76 -28.11 18.51 15.72
N LEU A 77 -27.95 18.54 14.40
CA LEU A 77 -27.90 19.77 13.59
C LEU A 77 -29.25 20.10 12.94
N GLY A 78 -30.30 19.36 13.29
CA GLY A 78 -31.62 19.56 12.69
C GLY A 78 -31.79 18.89 11.32
N ILE A 79 -30.86 18.02 10.93
CA ILE A 79 -30.92 17.26 9.68
C ILE A 79 -31.42 15.86 9.99
N GLU A 80 -32.59 15.50 9.50
CA GLU A 80 -33.12 14.16 9.67
C GLU A 80 -32.42 13.20 8.71
N ALA A 81 -31.64 12.29 9.26
CA ALA A 81 -30.90 11.29 8.50
C ALA A 81 -30.94 9.95 9.23
N GLU A 82 -31.04 8.90 8.45
CA GLU A 82 -31.08 7.54 8.95
C GLU A 82 -30.19 6.64 8.10
N ILE A 83 -29.41 5.75 8.77
CA ILE A 83 -28.67 4.71 8.10
C ILE A 83 -29.62 3.51 7.96
N THR A 84 -30.02 3.19 6.71
CA THR A 84 -30.94 2.10 6.45
C THR A 84 -30.24 0.76 6.26
N ALA A 85 -29.00 0.76 5.79
CA ALA A 85 -28.23 -0.45 5.60
C ALA A 85 -26.75 -0.14 5.52
N ILE A 86 -25.93 -1.13 5.87
CA ILE A 86 -24.48 -1.11 5.66
C ILE A 86 -24.12 -2.39 4.90
N ASN A 87 -23.62 -2.24 3.68
CA ASN A 87 -23.20 -3.37 2.86
C ASN A 87 -21.73 -3.69 3.13
N TRP A 88 -21.49 -4.60 4.08
CA TRP A 88 -20.15 -5.00 4.46
C TRP A 88 -19.35 -5.61 3.31
N ALA A 89 -20.00 -6.46 2.50
CA ALA A 89 -19.32 -7.10 1.38
C ALA A 89 -18.79 -6.07 0.38
N GLN A 90 -19.56 -5.03 0.09
CA GLN A 90 -19.12 -3.95 -0.80
C GLN A 90 -17.93 -3.17 -0.22
N ILE A 91 -17.94 -2.87 1.08
CA ILE A 91 -16.83 -2.20 1.76
C ILE A 91 -15.57 -3.07 1.70
N ARG A 92 -15.69 -4.34 2.11
CA ARG A 92 -14.60 -5.30 2.11
C ARG A 92 -13.98 -5.48 0.73
N ASP A 93 -14.81 -5.71 -0.28
CA ASP A 93 -14.35 -6.06 -1.62
C ASP A 93 -13.70 -4.88 -2.36
N ARG A 94 -14.04 -3.65 -1.98
CA ARG A 94 -13.35 -2.47 -2.49
C ARG A 94 -11.92 -2.36 -1.94
N ILE A 95 -11.70 -2.82 -0.71
CA ILE A 95 -10.41 -2.73 -0.02
C ILE A 95 -9.55 -3.96 -0.35
N PHE A 96 -10.14 -5.13 -0.29
CA PHE A 96 -9.51 -6.42 -0.63
C PHE A 96 -10.34 -7.12 -1.70
N PRO A 97 -10.13 -6.80 -2.99
CA PRO A 97 -10.87 -7.45 -4.07
C PRO A 97 -10.69 -8.97 -4.05
N GLN A 98 -11.78 -9.69 -4.28
CA GLN A 98 -11.79 -11.15 -4.32
C GLN A 98 -11.45 -11.69 -5.71
#